data_e2b4131428aa1c463149ebc2419b4118
#
_entry.id   e2b4131428aa1c463149ebc2419b4118
#
_cell.length_a   1.000
_cell.length_b   1.000
_cell.length_c   1.000
_cell.angle_alpha   90.00
_cell.angle_beta   90.00
_cell.angle_gamma   90.00
#
_symmetry.space_group_name_H-M   'P 1'
#
loop_
_entity.id
_entity.type
_entity.pdbx_description
1 polymer ?
#
loop_
_entity_poly.entity_id
_entity_poly.type
_entity_poly.pdbx_seq_one_letter_code
_entity_poly.pdbx_strand_id
1 'polypeptide(L)'
;MLNYDRVKSDPVSAELYTQRRPAKHRFEMQMVAEAMGMLPANKVSRVLDAPCGVGRLSLWLGQKGYQVTAVDLGEAAVKRTREVLAEHDIAAEVRCQDIFKLQYANAEFDAVICFRLLHHFANPADQQALIAELCRVASGYVVVSYFSPYSITSLRRKLRKLLRGTQVKQYPNSLADVVAMFKPHQFNLLGTVQRSGFLHSLQVAAFARQA
;
A
#
# COMPACT_ATOMS: atom_id res chain seq x y z
N MET A 1 20.78 6.63 -0.93
CA MET A 1 19.99 7.29 -1.97
C MET A 1 18.80 6.41 -2.27
N LEU A 2 17.59 6.88 -2.06
CA LEU A 2 16.35 6.12 -2.29
C LEU A 2 16.27 5.77 -3.78
N ASN A 3 15.97 4.51 -4.10
CA ASN A 3 15.87 4.06 -5.48
C ASN A 3 14.45 4.21 -5.98
N TYR A 4 14.20 5.21 -6.82
CA TYR A 4 12.90 5.50 -7.43
C TYR A 4 12.66 4.80 -8.77
N ASP A 5 13.39 3.73 -9.09
CA ASP A 5 13.34 3.00 -10.38
C ASP A 5 11.93 2.50 -10.82
N ARG A 6 10.89 2.70 -10.00
CA ARG A 6 9.54 2.21 -10.27
C ARG A 6 8.46 3.27 -10.22
N VAL A 7 8.86 4.53 -10.30
CA VAL A 7 7.88 5.62 -10.43
C VAL A 7 7.18 5.49 -11.78
N LYS A 8 5.86 5.43 -11.76
CA LYS A 8 5.05 5.40 -12.97
C LYS A 8 4.89 6.82 -13.51
N SER A 9 5.99 7.38 -13.98
CA SER A 9 6.03 8.71 -14.58
C SER A 9 5.57 8.71 -16.04
N ASP A 10 5.53 7.54 -16.71
CA ASP A 10 5.13 7.45 -18.10
C ASP A 10 3.69 6.94 -18.27
N PRO A 11 2.92 7.47 -19.26
CA PRO A 11 1.52 7.11 -19.49
C PRO A 11 1.34 5.64 -19.85
N VAL A 12 2.28 5.00 -20.54
CA VAL A 12 2.19 3.60 -20.99
C VAL A 12 2.20 2.66 -19.78
N SER A 13 3.08 2.91 -18.80
CA SER A 13 3.11 2.13 -17.55
C SER A 13 1.82 2.28 -16.75
N ALA A 14 1.21 3.47 -16.74
CA ALA A 14 -0.06 3.70 -16.07
C ALA A 14 -1.21 2.95 -16.76
N GLU A 15 -1.26 2.95 -18.09
CA GLU A 15 -2.29 2.27 -18.87
C GLU A 15 -2.19 0.75 -18.78
N LEU A 16 -1.00 0.16 -18.91
CA LEU A 16 -0.76 -1.27 -18.72
C LEU A 16 -1.18 -1.75 -17.32
N TYR A 17 -1.15 -0.87 -16.33
CA TYR A 17 -1.60 -1.18 -14.98
C TYR A 17 -3.13 -1.20 -14.88
N THR A 18 -3.83 -0.40 -15.68
CA THR A 18 -5.30 -0.35 -15.74
C THR A 18 -5.87 -1.63 -16.37
N GLN A 19 -5.18 -2.21 -17.36
CA GLN A 19 -5.56 -3.45 -18.05
C GLN A 19 -5.34 -4.74 -17.24
N ARG A 20 -5.12 -4.64 -15.94
CA ARG A 20 -4.89 -5.79 -15.07
C ARG A 20 -6.09 -6.74 -15.05
N ARG A 21 -5.80 -8.05 -15.02
CA ARG A 21 -6.81 -9.12 -14.95
C ARG A 21 -7.87 -8.82 -13.89
N PRO A 22 -9.16 -8.74 -14.24
CA PRO A 22 -10.24 -8.33 -13.32
C PRO A 22 -10.33 -9.19 -12.05
N ALA A 23 -10.07 -10.50 -12.17
CA ALA A 23 -10.06 -11.42 -11.03
C ALA A 23 -8.98 -11.07 -10.00
N LYS A 24 -7.78 -10.67 -10.45
CA LYS A 24 -6.71 -10.26 -9.56
C LYS A 24 -7.03 -8.93 -8.86
N HIS A 25 -7.66 -8.02 -9.58
CA HIS A 25 -8.10 -6.75 -9.00
C HIS A 25 -9.15 -6.98 -7.90
N ARG A 26 -10.21 -7.76 -8.18
CA ARG A 26 -11.22 -8.10 -7.16
C ARG A 26 -10.61 -8.74 -5.93
N PHE A 27 -9.70 -9.68 -6.13
CA PHE A 27 -8.98 -10.35 -5.05
C PHE A 27 -8.19 -9.35 -4.17
N GLU A 28 -7.42 -8.44 -4.79
CA GLU A 28 -6.63 -7.42 -4.08
C GLU A 28 -7.54 -6.48 -3.28
N MET A 29 -8.64 -5.99 -3.89
CA MET A 29 -9.59 -5.09 -3.22
C MET A 29 -10.34 -5.77 -2.08
N GLN A 30 -10.67 -7.05 -2.21
CA GLN A 30 -11.30 -7.80 -1.14
C GLN A 30 -10.37 -7.95 0.08
N MET A 31 -9.07 -8.16 -0.11
CA MET A 31 -8.10 -8.20 0.99
C MET A 31 -8.02 -6.86 1.73
N VAL A 32 -8.03 -5.74 0.99
CA VAL A 32 -8.05 -4.41 1.59
C VAL A 32 -9.37 -4.18 2.34
N ALA A 33 -10.51 -4.56 1.75
CA ALA A 33 -11.82 -4.44 2.39
C ALA A 33 -11.90 -5.19 3.72
N GLU A 34 -11.37 -6.41 3.77
CA GLU A 34 -11.30 -7.21 4.99
C GLU A 34 -10.37 -6.56 6.05
N ALA A 35 -9.22 -6.01 5.63
CA ALA A 35 -8.32 -5.30 6.54
C ALA A 35 -8.95 -4.01 7.07
N MET A 36 -9.63 -3.23 6.22
CA MET A 36 -10.38 -2.04 6.64
C MET A 36 -11.54 -2.38 7.58
N GLY A 37 -12.17 -3.55 7.40
CA GLY A 37 -13.21 -4.05 8.29
C GLY A 37 -12.74 -4.35 9.73
N MET A 38 -11.43 -4.43 9.97
CA MET A 38 -10.86 -4.55 11.33
C MET A 38 -10.81 -3.20 12.05
N LEU A 39 -10.92 -2.09 11.33
CA LEU A 39 -10.89 -0.75 11.88
C LEU A 39 -12.30 -0.36 12.37
N PRO A 40 -12.43 0.34 13.51
CA PRO A 40 -13.74 0.80 13.99
C PRO A 40 -14.32 1.85 13.04
N ALA A 41 -15.43 1.52 12.38
CA ALA A 41 -16.04 2.33 11.32
C ALA A 41 -16.40 3.75 11.76
N ASN A 42 -16.75 3.95 13.04
CA ASN A 42 -17.09 5.25 13.60
C ASN A 42 -15.87 6.14 13.93
N LYS A 43 -14.66 5.64 13.76
CA LYS A 43 -13.41 6.38 14.02
C LYS A 43 -12.58 6.66 12.77
N VAL A 44 -13.05 6.23 11.60
CA VAL A 44 -12.31 6.42 10.36
C VAL A 44 -13.19 7.13 9.35
N SER A 45 -12.82 8.34 9.01
CA SER A 45 -13.45 9.19 7.99
C SER A 45 -12.44 9.64 6.95
N ARG A 46 -11.31 10.23 7.37
CA ARG A 46 -10.25 10.75 6.50
C ARG A 46 -9.19 9.69 6.22
N VAL A 47 -9.06 9.28 4.98
CA VAL A 47 -8.15 8.19 4.59
C VAL A 47 -7.14 8.66 3.55
N LEU A 48 -5.86 8.42 3.82
CA LEU A 48 -4.78 8.63 2.87
C LEU A 48 -4.47 7.32 2.13
N ASP A 49 -4.53 7.35 0.79
CA ASP A 49 -4.06 6.28 -0.10
C ASP A 49 -2.67 6.65 -0.65
N ALA A 50 -1.64 5.99 -0.16
CA ALA A 50 -0.24 6.30 -0.46
C ALA A 50 0.62 5.02 -0.63
N PRO A 51 1.06 4.68 -1.86
CA PRO A 51 0.83 5.36 -3.14
C PRO A 51 -0.49 4.94 -3.79
N CYS A 52 -1.20 5.87 -4.41
CA CYS A 52 -2.50 5.63 -5.04
C CYS A 52 -2.39 4.90 -6.41
N GLY A 53 -1.24 4.97 -7.06
CA GLY A 53 -1.03 4.41 -8.39
C GLY A 53 -2.00 4.99 -9.42
N VAL A 54 -2.88 4.17 -9.99
CA VAL A 54 -3.89 4.58 -10.99
C VAL A 54 -5.30 4.72 -10.38
N GLY A 55 -5.40 4.96 -9.08
CA GLY A 55 -6.64 5.34 -8.40
C GLY A 55 -7.61 4.21 -8.06
N ARG A 56 -7.23 2.94 -8.22
CA ARG A 56 -8.16 1.81 -7.99
C ARG A 56 -8.62 1.69 -6.54
N LEU A 57 -7.70 1.88 -5.59
CA LEU A 57 -8.02 1.86 -4.17
C LEU A 57 -8.71 3.16 -3.75
N SER A 58 -8.24 4.31 -4.24
CA SER A 58 -8.88 5.60 -4.01
C SER A 58 -10.34 5.61 -4.46
N LEU A 59 -10.65 5.04 -5.63
CA LEU A 59 -12.02 4.88 -6.13
C LEU A 59 -12.86 4.02 -5.17
N TRP A 60 -12.34 2.86 -4.77
CA TRP A 60 -13.05 1.97 -3.85
C TRP A 60 -13.32 2.66 -2.51
N LEU A 61 -12.35 3.41 -1.96
CA LEU A 61 -12.51 4.16 -0.72
C LEU A 61 -13.58 5.26 -0.86
N GLY A 62 -13.55 6.02 -1.94
CA GLY A 62 -14.56 7.05 -2.21
C GLY A 62 -15.96 6.47 -2.33
N GLN A 63 -16.13 5.34 -3.04
CA GLN A 63 -17.39 4.61 -3.14
C GLN A 63 -17.90 4.06 -1.79
N LYS A 64 -17.01 3.89 -0.80
CA LYS A 64 -17.36 3.53 0.58
C LYS A 64 -17.69 4.72 1.47
N GLY A 65 -17.60 5.94 0.94
CA GLY A 65 -17.95 7.18 1.64
C GLY A 65 -16.81 7.77 2.48
N TYR A 66 -15.56 7.28 2.33
CA TYR A 66 -14.42 7.91 2.98
C TYR A 66 -14.04 9.23 2.29
N GLN A 67 -13.55 10.19 3.08
CA GLN A 67 -12.89 11.39 2.57
C GLN A 67 -11.46 10.99 2.18
N VAL A 68 -11.23 10.87 0.87
CA VAL A 68 -10.00 10.33 0.31
C VAL A 68 -9.03 11.44 -0.03
N THR A 69 -7.79 11.31 0.46
CA THR A 69 -6.63 11.98 -0.07
C THR A 69 -5.74 10.91 -0.73
N ALA A 70 -5.28 11.15 -1.94
CA ALA A 70 -4.49 10.21 -2.72
C ALA A 70 -3.16 10.83 -3.15
N VAL A 71 -2.05 10.11 -2.95
CA VAL A 71 -0.73 10.58 -3.35
C VAL A 71 0.05 9.52 -4.12
N ASP A 72 0.83 9.96 -5.08
CA ASP A 72 1.82 9.15 -5.79
C ASP A 72 2.98 10.05 -6.24
N LEU A 73 4.16 9.50 -6.43
CA LEU A 73 5.30 10.24 -6.96
C LEU A 73 5.22 10.38 -8.50
N GLY A 74 4.50 9.48 -9.18
CA GLY A 74 4.37 9.46 -10.63
C GLY A 74 3.26 10.39 -11.12
N GLU A 75 3.62 11.45 -11.86
CA GLU A 75 2.65 12.41 -12.41
C GLU A 75 1.58 11.73 -13.29
N ALA A 76 1.96 10.75 -14.12
CA ALA A 76 1.02 9.99 -14.94
C ALA A 76 0.03 9.17 -14.08
N ALA A 77 0.48 8.63 -12.96
CA ALA A 77 -0.36 7.91 -12.01
C ALA A 77 -1.35 8.87 -11.32
N VAL A 78 -0.87 10.02 -10.87
CA VAL A 78 -1.70 11.10 -10.28
C VAL A 78 -2.74 11.59 -11.26
N LYS A 79 -2.35 11.89 -12.51
CA LYS A 79 -3.28 12.30 -13.57
C LYS A 79 -4.37 11.24 -13.77
N ARG A 80 -3.98 9.96 -13.93
CA ARG A 80 -4.94 8.87 -14.15
C ARG A 80 -5.87 8.68 -12.94
N THR A 81 -5.36 8.85 -11.72
CA THR A 81 -6.19 8.80 -10.51
C THR A 81 -7.25 9.88 -10.50
N ARG A 82 -6.91 11.14 -10.87
CA ARG A 82 -7.88 12.23 -10.99
C ARG A 82 -8.97 11.91 -12.01
N GLU A 83 -8.59 11.42 -13.18
CA GLU A 83 -9.55 11.01 -14.23
C GLU A 83 -10.50 9.93 -13.73
N VAL A 84 -9.97 8.85 -13.12
CA VAL A 84 -10.79 7.74 -12.60
C VAL A 84 -11.77 8.21 -11.53
N LEU A 85 -11.36 9.09 -10.63
CA LEU A 85 -12.24 9.60 -9.58
C LEU A 85 -13.31 10.53 -10.14
N ALA A 86 -12.95 11.40 -11.11
CA ALA A 86 -13.90 12.27 -11.80
C ALA A 86 -14.93 11.49 -12.64
N GLU A 87 -14.51 10.42 -13.34
CA GLU A 87 -15.41 9.52 -14.09
C GLU A 87 -16.51 8.87 -13.21
N HIS A 88 -16.32 8.88 -11.88
CA HIS A 88 -17.23 8.25 -10.91
C HIS A 88 -17.80 9.25 -9.89
N ASP A 89 -17.69 10.55 -10.14
CA ASP A 89 -18.17 11.64 -9.26
C ASP A 89 -17.62 11.56 -7.81
N ILE A 90 -16.40 11.04 -7.64
CA ILE A 90 -15.74 10.97 -6.34
C ILE A 90 -14.90 12.22 -6.12
N ALA A 91 -15.30 13.04 -5.15
CA ALA A 91 -14.51 14.17 -4.68
C ALA A 91 -13.34 13.67 -3.82
N ALA A 92 -12.11 13.90 -4.27
CA ALA A 92 -10.89 13.55 -3.53
C ALA A 92 -9.75 14.51 -3.88
N GLU A 93 -8.88 14.72 -2.90
CA GLU A 93 -7.63 15.44 -3.13
C GLU A 93 -6.59 14.47 -3.70
N VAL A 94 -5.98 14.82 -4.85
CA VAL A 94 -4.95 13.97 -5.50
C VAL A 94 -3.71 14.80 -5.76
N ARG A 95 -2.59 14.45 -5.12
CA ARG A 95 -1.32 15.20 -5.20
C ARG A 95 -0.14 14.34 -5.65
N CYS A 96 0.80 14.97 -6.37
CA CYS A 96 2.12 14.40 -6.63
C CYS A 96 3.01 14.67 -5.42
N GLN A 97 3.38 13.63 -4.66
CA GLN A 97 4.24 13.75 -3.47
C GLN A 97 5.14 12.54 -3.29
N ASP A 98 6.29 12.77 -2.67
CA ASP A 98 7.16 11.72 -2.19
C ASP A 98 6.62 11.12 -0.88
N ILE A 99 6.34 9.82 -0.90
CA ILE A 99 5.80 9.09 0.25
C ILE A 99 6.76 9.05 1.46
N PHE A 100 8.04 9.31 1.25
CA PHE A 100 9.03 9.41 2.33
C PHE A 100 9.07 10.80 2.98
N LYS A 101 8.37 11.79 2.39
CA LYS A 101 8.34 13.17 2.87
C LYS A 101 7.00 13.80 2.52
N LEU A 102 5.94 13.28 3.10
CA LEU A 102 4.58 13.77 2.88
C LEU A 102 4.38 15.18 3.45
N GLN A 103 3.76 16.04 2.65
CA GLN A 103 3.49 17.44 3.04
C GLN A 103 2.17 17.56 3.81
N TYR A 104 2.03 16.73 4.86
CA TYR A 104 0.88 16.69 5.77
C TYR A 104 1.36 16.79 7.21
N ALA A 105 0.47 17.31 8.07
CA ALA A 105 0.73 17.41 9.50
C ALA A 105 0.83 16.02 10.16
N ASN A 106 1.41 15.97 11.37
CA ASN A 106 1.37 14.77 12.18
C ASN A 106 -0.09 14.43 12.51
N ALA A 107 -0.45 13.15 12.42
CA ALA A 107 -1.78 12.65 12.78
C ALA A 107 -2.93 13.33 11.99
N GLU A 108 -2.70 13.68 10.73
CA GLU A 108 -3.68 14.37 9.90
C GLU A 108 -4.80 13.45 9.42
N PHE A 109 -4.50 12.16 9.20
CA PHE A 109 -5.45 11.19 8.67
C PHE A 109 -5.86 10.16 9.73
N ASP A 110 -7.14 9.79 9.77
CA ASP A 110 -7.63 8.78 10.68
C ASP A 110 -7.03 7.40 10.33
N ALA A 111 -6.89 7.11 9.05
CA ALA A 111 -6.21 5.92 8.54
C ALA A 111 -5.32 6.23 7.33
N VAL A 112 -4.21 5.50 7.23
CA VAL A 112 -3.28 5.55 6.09
C VAL A 112 -3.17 4.16 5.47
N ILE A 113 -3.33 4.05 4.15
CA ILE A 113 -3.21 2.78 3.44
C ILE A 113 -2.01 2.82 2.51
N CYS A 114 -1.09 1.87 2.69
CA CYS A 114 0.05 1.69 1.81
C CYS A 114 -0.04 0.33 1.12
N PHE A 115 -0.58 0.32 -0.10
CA PHE A 115 -0.84 -0.90 -0.82
C PHE A 115 0.17 -1.15 -1.94
N ARG A 116 0.87 -2.31 -1.90
CA ARG A 116 1.82 -2.79 -2.90
C ARG A 116 3.09 -1.95 -3.08
N LEU A 117 3.61 -1.35 -2.03
CA LEU A 117 4.84 -0.56 -2.08
C LEU A 117 5.98 -1.20 -1.26
N LEU A 118 5.77 -1.57 0.01
CA LEU A 118 6.82 -1.99 0.96
C LEU A 118 7.82 -3.01 0.38
N HIS A 119 7.32 -3.99 -0.37
CA HIS A 119 8.14 -5.05 -0.96
C HIS A 119 9.02 -4.60 -2.15
N HIS A 120 9.01 -3.34 -2.53
CA HIS A 120 9.89 -2.80 -3.56
C HIS A 120 11.22 -2.29 -3.00
N PHE A 121 11.33 -2.06 -1.72
CA PHE A 121 12.55 -1.58 -1.08
C PHE A 121 13.41 -2.75 -0.60
N ALA A 122 14.66 -2.78 -1.10
CA ALA A 122 15.65 -3.80 -0.74
C ALA A 122 16.27 -3.53 0.63
N ASN A 123 16.47 -2.25 0.94
CA ASN A 123 17.14 -1.81 2.15
C ASN A 123 16.13 -1.75 3.31
N PRO A 124 16.37 -2.43 4.43
CA PRO A 124 15.52 -2.35 5.62
C PRO A 124 15.37 -0.92 6.16
N ALA A 125 16.39 -0.07 6.02
CA ALA A 125 16.31 1.33 6.48
C ALA A 125 15.28 2.13 5.66
N ASP A 126 15.16 1.87 4.34
CA ASP A 126 14.14 2.52 3.51
C ASP A 126 12.73 2.03 3.88
N GLN A 127 12.58 0.74 4.20
CA GLN A 127 11.32 0.19 4.69
C GLN A 127 10.91 0.82 6.02
N GLN A 128 11.86 0.99 6.95
CA GLN A 128 11.61 1.66 8.24
C GLN A 128 11.26 3.13 8.04
N ALA A 129 11.96 3.86 7.18
CA ALA A 129 11.66 5.26 6.88
C ALA A 129 10.27 5.43 6.28
N LEU A 130 9.84 4.54 5.37
CA LEU A 130 8.49 4.50 4.84
C LEU A 130 7.46 4.33 5.96
N ILE A 131 7.63 3.31 6.81
CA ILE A 131 6.69 3.04 7.91
C ILE A 131 6.64 4.20 8.89
N ALA A 132 7.79 4.81 9.22
CA ALA A 132 7.87 5.98 10.08
C ALA A 132 7.00 7.14 9.55
N GLU A 133 7.09 7.43 8.25
CA GLU A 133 6.34 8.52 7.63
C GLU A 133 4.84 8.22 7.57
N LEU A 134 4.43 6.98 7.24
CA LEU A 134 3.04 6.56 7.30
C LEU A 134 2.47 6.68 8.72
N CYS A 135 3.23 6.24 9.72
CA CYS A 135 2.85 6.36 11.13
C CYS A 135 2.79 7.82 11.60
N ARG A 136 3.66 8.70 11.08
CA ARG A 136 3.67 10.12 11.43
C ARG A 136 2.35 10.79 11.04
N VAL A 137 1.86 10.55 9.82
CA VAL A 137 0.65 11.21 9.30
C VAL A 137 -0.65 10.53 9.71
N ALA A 138 -0.61 9.30 10.22
CA ALA A 138 -1.77 8.57 10.73
C ALA A 138 -2.08 8.96 12.18
N SER A 139 -3.32 9.34 12.49
CA SER A 139 -3.77 9.55 13.87
C SER A 139 -4.10 8.24 14.59
N GLY A 140 -4.71 7.27 13.88
CA GLY A 140 -5.22 6.06 14.49
C GLY A 140 -4.75 4.76 13.85
N TYR A 141 -4.79 4.65 12.52
CA TYR A 141 -4.67 3.36 11.84
C TYR A 141 -3.72 3.40 10.65
N VAL A 142 -3.00 2.30 10.44
CA VAL A 142 -2.21 2.07 9.21
C VAL A 142 -2.52 0.68 8.66
N VAL A 143 -2.84 0.61 7.37
CA VAL A 143 -3.01 -0.65 6.63
C VAL A 143 -1.88 -0.78 5.61
N VAL A 144 -1.09 -1.83 5.71
CA VAL A 144 0.05 -2.05 4.81
C VAL A 144 0.00 -3.42 4.16
N SER A 145 0.33 -3.49 2.88
CA SER A 145 0.52 -4.78 2.21
C SER A 145 2.01 -5.12 2.07
N TYR A 146 2.33 -6.39 2.27
CA TYR A 146 3.68 -6.93 2.14
C TYR A 146 3.67 -8.31 1.47
N PHE A 147 4.82 -8.83 1.12
CA PHE A 147 4.96 -10.18 0.59
C PHE A 147 5.61 -11.10 1.62
N SER A 148 4.90 -12.17 1.99
CA SER A 148 5.43 -13.22 2.86
C SER A 148 6.52 -14.03 2.15
N PRO A 149 7.62 -14.37 2.84
CA PRO A 149 8.65 -15.26 2.32
C PRO A 149 8.22 -16.74 2.28
N TYR A 150 7.17 -17.11 3.02
CA TYR A 150 6.78 -18.50 3.28
C TYR A 150 5.76 -19.08 2.28
N SER A 151 5.53 -18.41 1.14
CA SER A 151 4.60 -18.91 0.12
C SER A 151 5.28 -19.68 -1.01
N ILE A 152 4.54 -20.59 -1.68
CA ILE A 152 5.00 -21.30 -2.88
C ILE A 152 5.45 -20.30 -3.96
N THR A 153 4.76 -19.19 -4.10
CA THR A 153 5.15 -18.14 -5.06
C THR A 153 6.49 -17.50 -4.70
N SER A 154 6.80 -17.35 -3.42
CA SER A 154 8.11 -16.85 -2.95
C SER A 154 9.20 -17.89 -3.14
N LEU A 155 8.91 -19.18 -2.87
CA LEU A 155 9.84 -20.28 -3.10
C LEU A 155 10.19 -20.44 -4.59
N ARG A 156 9.18 -20.42 -5.47
CA ARG A 156 9.37 -20.44 -6.93
C ARG A 156 10.21 -19.27 -7.44
N ARG A 157 10.09 -18.09 -6.83
CA ARG A 157 10.93 -16.92 -7.16
C ARG A 157 12.39 -17.14 -6.74
N LYS A 158 12.62 -17.67 -5.53
CA LYS A 158 13.97 -18.01 -5.05
C LYS A 158 14.63 -19.04 -5.97
N LEU A 159 13.90 -20.10 -6.33
CA LEU A 159 14.38 -21.14 -7.24
C LEU A 159 14.69 -20.60 -8.64
N ARG A 160 13.82 -19.73 -9.18
CA ARG A 160 14.06 -19.08 -10.48
C ARG A 160 15.28 -18.17 -10.47
N LYS A 161 15.52 -17.45 -9.36
CA LYS A 161 16.74 -16.66 -9.17
C LYS A 161 17.97 -17.55 -9.22
N LEU A 162 17.95 -18.67 -8.51
CA LEU A 162 19.07 -19.61 -8.45
C LEU A 162 19.36 -20.24 -9.83
N LEU A 163 18.31 -20.63 -10.57
CA LEU A 163 18.45 -21.36 -11.84
C LEU A 163 18.71 -20.46 -13.04
N ARG A 164 18.23 -19.21 -13.05
CA ARG A 164 18.22 -18.32 -14.22
C ARG A 164 18.97 -17.00 -14.01
N GLY A 165 19.57 -16.76 -12.84
CA GLY A 165 20.27 -15.50 -12.51
C GLY A 165 19.40 -14.25 -12.58
N THR A 166 18.07 -14.39 -12.67
CA THR A 166 17.15 -13.26 -12.81
C THR A 166 17.11 -12.41 -11.54
N GLN A 167 17.25 -11.09 -11.67
CA GLN A 167 17.12 -10.20 -10.52
C GLN A 167 15.71 -10.24 -9.95
N VAL A 168 15.59 -10.55 -8.65
CA VAL A 168 14.33 -10.48 -7.92
C VAL A 168 14.13 -9.04 -7.48
N LYS A 169 13.15 -8.36 -8.08
CA LYS A 169 12.79 -6.96 -7.75
C LYS A 169 11.71 -6.88 -6.63
N GLN A 170 11.60 -7.90 -5.79
CA GLN A 170 10.61 -7.94 -4.70
C GLN A 170 11.25 -8.54 -3.46
N TYR A 171 11.16 -7.81 -2.36
CA TYR A 171 11.78 -8.12 -1.09
C TYR A 171 10.69 -8.51 -0.09
N PRO A 172 10.56 -9.82 0.22
CA PRO A 172 9.56 -10.30 1.15
C PRO A 172 9.97 -10.02 2.59
N ASN A 173 8.98 -9.75 3.45
CA ASN A 173 9.13 -9.59 4.89
C ASN A 173 8.28 -10.64 5.61
N SER A 174 8.74 -11.15 6.75
CA SER A 174 7.86 -11.91 7.65
C SER A 174 6.88 -10.96 8.35
N LEU A 175 5.79 -11.50 8.90
CA LEU A 175 4.89 -10.70 9.74
C LEU A 175 5.63 -10.11 10.94
N ALA A 176 6.54 -10.87 11.54
CA ALA A 176 7.35 -10.41 12.66
C ALA A 176 8.22 -9.19 12.29
N ASP A 177 8.83 -9.20 11.10
CA ASP A 177 9.63 -8.07 10.61
C ASP A 177 8.74 -6.83 10.42
N VAL A 178 7.55 -7.00 9.81
CA VAL A 178 6.61 -5.90 9.63
C VAL A 178 6.15 -5.34 10.97
N VAL A 179 5.75 -6.18 11.92
CA VAL A 179 5.35 -5.76 13.27
C VAL A 179 6.49 -5.00 13.97
N ALA A 180 7.73 -5.48 13.84
CA ALA A 180 8.90 -4.82 14.42
C ALA A 180 9.12 -3.40 13.87
N MET A 181 8.79 -3.13 12.60
CA MET A 181 8.89 -1.79 12.01
C MET A 181 7.87 -0.81 12.60
N PHE A 182 6.69 -1.27 13.04
CA PHE A 182 5.63 -0.43 13.60
C PHE A 182 5.79 -0.16 15.10
N LYS A 183 6.47 -1.06 15.82
CA LYS A 183 6.64 -0.99 17.28
C LYS A 183 7.24 0.33 17.78
N PRO A 184 8.32 0.90 17.17
CA PRO A 184 8.89 2.18 17.62
C PRO A 184 7.93 3.36 17.51
N HIS A 185 6.89 3.26 16.68
CA HIS A 185 5.89 4.29 16.42
C HIS A 185 4.61 4.12 17.25
N GLN A 186 4.61 3.18 18.22
CA GLN A 186 3.48 2.89 19.09
C GLN A 186 2.23 2.40 18.34
N PHE A 187 2.44 1.60 17.27
CA PHE A 187 1.36 0.93 16.56
C PHE A 187 1.40 -0.58 16.83
N ASN A 188 0.27 -1.13 17.24
CA ASN A 188 0.07 -2.56 17.47
C ASN A 188 -0.69 -3.21 16.33
N LEU A 189 -0.38 -4.46 16.04
CA LEU A 189 -1.09 -5.26 15.05
C LEU A 189 -2.53 -5.52 15.53
N LEU A 190 -3.51 -5.14 14.70
CA LEU A 190 -4.92 -5.53 14.86
C LEU A 190 -5.19 -6.91 14.28
N GLY A 191 -4.64 -7.17 13.10
CA GLY A 191 -4.80 -8.43 12.41
C GLY A 191 -4.19 -8.45 11.02
N THR A 192 -4.29 -9.62 10.36
CA THR A 192 -3.76 -9.82 9.02
C THR A 192 -4.78 -10.50 8.12
N VAL A 193 -4.79 -10.14 6.86
CA VAL A 193 -5.56 -10.80 5.81
C VAL A 193 -4.62 -11.57 4.90
N GLN A 194 -4.86 -12.88 4.79
CA GLN A 194 -4.16 -13.78 3.88
C GLN A 194 -5.15 -14.77 3.28
N ARG A 195 -5.18 -14.93 1.97
CA ARG A 195 -6.14 -15.84 1.30
C ARG A 195 -5.69 -17.29 1.25
N SER A 196 -4.40 -17.50 1.21
CA SER A 196 -3.79 -18.82 1.29
C SER A 196 -2.32 -18.61 1.65
N GLY A 197 -1.95 -18.89 2.88
CA GLY A 197 -0.58 -18.69 3.38
C GLY A 197 0.48 -19.43 2.57
N PHE A 198 0.08 -20.51 1.90
CA PHE A 198 0.98 -21.32 1.06
C PHE A 198 0.98 -20.92 -0.42
N LEU A 199 -0.14 -20.48 -1.00
CA LEU A 199 -0.24 -20.24 -2.45
C LEU A 199 0.14 -18.82 -2.86
N HIS A 200 -0.24 -17.80 -2.07
CA HIS A 200 -0.06 -16.39 -2.40
C HIS A 200 0.87 -15.69 -1.41
N SER A 201 1.83 -14.91 -1.95
CA SER A 201 2.76 -14.14 -1.10
C SER A 201 2.17 -12.84 -0.57
N LEU A 202 1.15 -12.26 -1.24
CA LEU A 202 0.56 -11.00 -0.82
C LEU A 202 -0.23 -11.19 0.47
N GLN A 203 0.10 -10.37 1.47
CA GLN A 203 -0.61 -10.26 2.74
C GLN A 203 -0.90 -8.78 3.02
N VAL A 204 -1.95 -8.52 3.80
CA VAL A 204 -2.31 -7.18 4.27
C VAL A 204 -2.39 -7.22 5.79
N ALA A 205 -1.75 -6.28 6.45
CA ALA A 205 -1.77 -6.13 7.90
C ALA A 205 -2.39 -4.78 8.28
N ALA A 206 -3.24 -4.78 9.30
CA ALA A 206 -3.83 -3.60 9.89
C ALA A 206 -3.22 -3.35 11.27
N PHE A 207 -2.87 -2.10 11.55
CA PHE A 207 -2.26 -1.65 12.78
C PHE A 207 -3.07 -0.51 13.39
N ALA A 208 -3.10 -0.43 14.73
CA ALA A 208 -3.69 0.68 15.46
C ALA A 208 -2.65 1.34 16.36
N ARG A 209 -2.71 2.67 16.47
CA ARG A 209 -1.92 3.42 17.44
C ARG A 209 -2.35 3.06 18.86
N GLN A 210 -1.39 2.89 19.74
CA GLN A 210 -1.66 2.76 21.18
C GLN A 210 -2.26 4.07 21.71
N ALA A 211 -3.31 3.93 22.54
CA ALA A 211 -3.92 5.05 23.22
C ALA A 211 -3.00 5.62 24.29
#